data_d4396f08723dfe335d6d025c350ea1b3
#
_entry.id   d4396f08723dfe335d6d025c350ea1b3
#
_cell.length_a   1.000
_cell.length_b   1.000
_cell.length_c   1.000
_cell.angle_alpha   90.00
_cell.angle_beta   90.00
_cell.angle_gamma   90.00
#
_symmetry.space_group_name_H-M   'P 1'
#
loop_
_entity.id
_entity.type
_entity.pdbx_description
1 polymer ?
#
loop_
_entity_poly.entity_id
_entity_poly.type
_entity_poly.pdbx_seq_one_letter_code
_entity_poly.pdbx_strand_id
1 'polypeptide(L)'
;MTEITILRLGHRPSRDKRITTHCGLAARAFGANEMIISGDEDDELVERLSGLSRKWGGKFRARYEKDWKKALRAFTGKKIHLTMYGEDFRKTAGDLRNAREKKVMLIVGAGKVPPEIYGMVDVNSAVGNQPHSEVAALGLFLYELSGRSPAAFSDAKIRITPSAGRKTVVDTSRKNAKATAKKAKQKTKPAVVAKVKTRRPKRKTLKKK
;
A
#
# COMPACT_ATOMS: atom_id res chain seq x y z
N MET A 1 -12.26 2.41 -0.21
CA MET A 1 -10.99 2.95 0.32
C MET A 1 -10.57 4.09 -0.59
N THR A 2 -10.03 5.17 -0.03
CA THR A 2 -9.46 6.29 -0.78
C THR A 2 -8.15 5.87 -1.42
N GLU A 3 -7.97 6.14 -2.70
CA GLU A 3 -6.69 5.99 -3.40
C GLU A 3 -5.83 7.23 -3.10
N ILE A 4 -4.65 7.00 -2.51
CA ILE A 4 -3.79 8.09 -2.04
C ILE A 4 -2.49 8.07 -2.85
N THR A 5 -2.20 9.19 -3.49
CA THR A 5 -0.95 9.46 -4.21
C THR A 5 -0.15 10.53 -3.47
N ILE A 6 1.14 10.32 -3.30
CA ILE A 6 2.05 11.33 -2.77
C ILE A 6 2.83 11.94 -3.93
N LEU A 7 2.88 13.27 -4.01
CA LEU A 7 3.77 13.99 -4.91
C LEU A 7 4.89 14.65 -4.09
N ARG A 8 6.11 14.15 -4.26
CA ARG A 8 7.31 14.66 -3.62
C ARG A 8 8.03 15.61 -4.55
N LEU A 9 8.07 16.90 -4.22
CA LEU A 9 8.69 17.94 -5.03
C LEU A 9 10.15 18.17 -4.65
N GLY A 10 10.99 18.45 -5.65
CA GLY A 10 12.34 18.96 -5.48
C GLY A 10 13.33 17.96 -4.88
N HIS A 11 13.19 16.67 -5.19
CA HIS A 11 14.15 15.66 -4.76
C HIS A 11 15.53 15.90 -5.37
N ARG A 12 16.57 15.77 -4.54
CA ARG A 12 17.99 15.82 -4.91
C ARG A 12 18.71 14.63 -4.28
N PRO A 13 19.27 13.69 -5.06
CA PRO A 13 19.88 12.46 -4.54
C PRO A 13 20.99 12.70 -3.52
N SER A 14 21.83 13.72 -3.75
CA SER A 14 22.95 14.06 -2.87
C SER A 14 22.54 14.59 -1.49
N ARG A 15 21.34 15.18 -1.39
CA ARG A 15 20.87 15.83 -0.14
C ARG A 15 19.66 15.13 0.47
N ASP A 16 18.70 14.74 -0.36
CA ASP A 16 17.35 14.42 0.09
C ASP A 16 17.04 12.91 0.05
N LYS A 17 17.98 12.07 -0.41
CA LYS A 17 17.76 10.60 -0.61
C LYS A 17 17.20 9.91 0.63
N ARG A 18 17.78 10.20 1.79
CA ARG A 18 17.32 9.62 3.06
C ARG A 18 15.91 10.08 3.43
N ILE A 19 15.65 11.39 3.38
CA ILE A 19 14.35 11.94 3.78
C ILE A 19 13.25 11.54 2.81
N THR A 20 13.53 11.49 1.50
CA THR A 20 12.58 10.98 0.49
C THR A 20 12.27 9.50 0.71
N THR A 21 13.29 8.69 1.07
CA THR A 21 13.06 7.30 1.48
C THR A 21 12.09 7.21 2.66
N HIS A 22 12.28 8.03 3.69
CA HIS A 22 11.41 8.05 4.87
C HIS A 22 9.99 8.53 4.55
N CYS A 23 9.82 9.50 3.64
CA CYS A 23 8.51 9.87 3.12
C CYS A 23 7.79 8.67 2.46
N GLY A 24 8.50 7.90 1.62
CA GLY A 24 7.94 6.71 0.98
C GLY A 24 7.61 5.60 1.97
N LEU A 25 8.43 5.39 3.00
CA LEU A 25 8.15 4.44 4.07
C LEU A 25 6.91 4.83 4.87
N ALA A 26 6.79 6.10 5.26
CA ALA A 26 5.61 6.64 5.94
C ALA A 26 4.36 6.53 5.06
N ALA A 27 4.45 6.99 3.81
CA ALA A 27 3.35 6.92 2.85
C ALA A 27 2.80 5.50 2.73
N ARG A 28 3.68 4.52 2.49
CA ARG A 28 3.28 3.11 2.40
C ARG A 28 2.68 2.58 3.70
N ALA A 29 3.31 2.84 4.83
CA ALA A 29 2.86 2.33 6.13
C ALA A 29 1.46 2.82 6.51
N PHE A 30 1.09 4.02 6.06
CA PHE A 30 -0.23 4.62 6.28
C PHE A 30 -1.18 4.48 5.09
N GLY A 31 -0.89 3.59 4.14
CA GLY A 31 -1.85 3.15 3.14
C GLY A 31 -1.88 3.94 1.84
N ALA A 32 -0.89 4.78 1.56
CA ALA A 32 -0.75 5.36 0.23
C ALA A 32 -0.50 4.28 -0.84
N ASN A 33 -0.99 4.54 -2.05
CA ASN A 33 -0.91 3.62 -3.18
C ASN A 33 0.29 3.92 -4.07
N GLU A 34 0.66 5.19 -4.19
CA GLU A 34 1.72 5.64 -5.09
C GLU A 34 2.51 6.80 -4.49
N MET A 35 3.79 6.89 -4.84
CA MET A 35 4.62 8.07 -4.64
C MET A 35 5.26 8.49 -5.96
N ILE A 36 4.94 9.70 -6.39
CA ILE A 36 5.58 10.37 -7.53
C ILE A 36 6.71 11.23 -6.98
N ILE A 37 7.92 11.02 -7.48
CA ILE A 37 9.11 11.76 -7.09
C ILE A 37 9.47 12.70 -8.23
N SER A 38 9.60 13.98 -7.94
CA SER A 38 9.99 15.00 -8.92
C SER A 38 11.18 15.81 -8.42
N GLY A 39 12.04 16.19 -9.32
CA GLY A 39 13.34 16.82 -9.09
C GLY A 39 14.39 16.10 -9.91
N ASP A 40 15.51 15.75 -9.30
CA ASP A 40 16.53 14.92 -9.93
C ASP A 40 16.13 13.44 -9.91
N GLU A 41 16.46 12.72 -10.98
CA GLU A 41 16.14 11.29 -11.13
C GLU A 41 16.99 10.43 -10.18
N ASP A 42 16.35 9.45 -9.53
CA ASP A 42 16.99 8.49 -8.62
C ASP A 42 16.29 7.11 -8.77
N ASP A 43 16.70 6.35 -9.78
CA ASP A 43 16.12 5.04 -10.10
C ASP A 43 16.30 4.04 -8.95
N GLU A 44 17.45 4.09 -8.25
CA GLU A 44 17.71 3.23 -7.10
C GLU A 44 16.69 3.46 -5.98
N LEU A 45 16.33 4.73 -5.74
CA LEU A 45 15.32 5.09 -4.75
C LEU A 45 13.92 4.60 -5.18
N VAL A 46 13.57 4.79 -6.46
CA VAL A 46 12.29 4.35 -7.04
C VAL A 46 12.13 2.83 -6.91
N GLU A 47 13.16 2.07 -7.29
CA GLU A 47 13.14 0.61 -7.19
C GLU A 47 13.08 0.13 -5.73
N ARG A 48 13.87 0.73 -4.84
CA ARG A 48 13.88 0.43 -3.41
C ARG A 48 12.50 0.62 -2.79
N LEU A 49 11.85 1.74 -3.06
CA LEU A 49 10.52 2.04 -2.52
C LEU A 49 9.45 1.09 -3.09
N SER A 50 9.45 0.87 -4.40
CA SER A 50 8.54 -0.07 -5.05
C SER A 50 8.76 -1.52 -4.56
N GLY A 51 10.01 -1.87 -4.24
CA GLY A 51 10.39 -3.17 -3.71
C GLY A 51 9.85 -3.49 -2.31
N LEU A 52 9.47 -2.49 -1.53
CA LEU A 52 8.92 -2.69 -0.18
C LEU A 52 7.66 -3.55 -0.19
N SER A 53 6.78 -3.35 -1.17
CA SER A 53 5.53 -4.10 -1.29
C SER A 53 5.75 -5.58 -1.53
N ARG A 54 6.82 -5.99 -2.21
CA ARG A 54 7.18 -7.40 -2.42
C ARG A 54 7.43 -8.17 -1.12
N LYS A 55 7.92 -7.48 -0.08
CA LYS A 55 8.27 -8.06 1.21
C LYS A 55 7.19 -7.85 2.27
N TRP A 56 6.67 -6.63 2.34
CA TRP A 56 5.77 -6.17 3.39
C TRP A 56 4.30 -6.14 2.97
N GLY A 57 3.99 -6.54 1.74
CA GLY A 57 2.65 -6.56 1.16
C GLY A 57 2.15 -5.19 0.71
N GLY A 58 0.92 -5.17 0.19
CA GLY A 58 0.30 -4.00 -0.39
C GLY A 58 0.74 -3.72 -1.83
N LYS A 59 0.12 -2.72 -2.43
CA LYS A 59 0.32 -2.37 -3.86
C LYS A 59 1.07 -1.04 -4.04
N PHE A 60 1.75 -0.56 -3.00
CA PHE A 60 2.49 0.71 -3.06
C PHE A 60 3.59 0.63 -4.13
N ARG A 61 3.71 1.68 -4.93
CA ARG A 61 4.75 1.85 -5.94
C ARG A 61 5.31 3.27 -5.90
N ALA A 62 6.54 3.43 -6.34
CA ALA A 62 7.13 4.73 -6.60
C ALA A 62 7.40 4.87 -8.09
N ARG A 63 7.38 6.10 -8.60
CA ARG A 63 7.84 6.44 -9.95
C ARG A 63 8.43 7.84 -9.97
N TYR A 64 9.27 8.09 -10.96
CA TYR A 64 9.80 9.40 -11.25
C TYR A 64 8.92 10.13 -12.28
N GLU A 65 8.75 11.44 -12.11
CA GLU A 65 8.13 12.33 -13.09
C GLU A 65 8.82 13.71 -13.02
N LYS A 66 9.57 14.04 -14.04
CA LYS A 66 10.31 15.31 -14.11
C LYS A 66 9.39 16.52 -14.02
N ASP A 67 8.31 16.52 -14.78
CA ASP A 67 7.33 17.59 -14.81
C ASP A 67 6.24 17.37 -13.73
N TRP A 68 6.47 17.90 -12.54
CA TRP A 68 5.51 17.85 -11.45
C TRP A 68 4.18 18.55 -11.80
N LYS A 69 4.20 19.59 -12.64
CA LYS A 69 2.97 20.29 -13.07
C LYS A 69 2.11 19.38 -13.95
N LYS A 70 2.76 18.58 -14.80
CA LYS A 70 2.06 17.55 -15.59
C LYS A 70 1.42 16.52 -14.69
N ALA A 71 2.15 15.99 -13.69
CA ALA A 71 1.60 15.04 -12.71
C ALA A 71 0.40 15.64 -11.95
N LEU A 72 0.51 16.90 -11.54
CA LEU A 72 -0.55 17.59 -10.80
C LEU A 72 -1.80 17.84 -11.68
N ARG A 73 -1.61 18.27 -12.92
CA ARG A 73 -2.72 18.52 -13.86
C ARG A 73 -3.44 17.24 -14.28
N ALA A 74 -2.69 16.15 -14.46
CA ALA A 74 -3.26 14.84 -14.84
C ALA A 74 -4.03 14.16 -13.71
N PHE A 75 -3.84 14.59 -12.48
CA PHE A 75 -4.53 13.96 -11.34
C PHE A 75 -5.99 14.43 -11.21
N THR A 76 -6.92 13.47 -11.19
CA THR A 76 -8.38 13.70 -11.19
C THR A 76 -9.00 13.52 -9.81
N GLY A 77 -8.37 14.02 -8.75
CA GLY A 77 -8.88 13.93 -7.38
C GLY A 77 -8.55 15.19 -6.60
N LYS A 78 -8.79 15.18 -5.29
CA LYS A 78 -8.44 16.29 -4.41
C LYS A 78 -6.93 16.40 -4.22
N LYS A 79 -6.41 17.59 -4.39
CA LYS A 79 -4.98 17.94 -4.29
C LYS A 79 -4.76 18.76 -3.03
N ILE A 80 -3.96 18.24 -2.12
CA ILE A 80 -3.69 18.85 -0.82
C ILE A 80 -2.19 19.11 -0.70
N HIS A 81 -1.80 20.36 -0.61
CA HIS A 81 -0.41 20.73 -0.37
C HIS A 81 -0.16 20.85 1.15
N LEU A 82 0.76 20.02 1.65
CA LEU A 82 1.17 20.07 3.06
C LEU A 82 2.23 21.15 3.25
N THR A 83 1.85 22.21 3.92
CA THR A 83 2.68 23.39 4.17
C THR A 83 2.36 23.99 5.52
N MET A 84 3.35 24.57 6.21
CA MET A 84 3.14 25.22 7.50
C MET A 84 2.28 26.49 7.43
N TYR A 85 1.97 26.97 6.24
CA TYR A 85 1.14 28.17 5.99
C TYR A 85 -0.34 27.83 5.72
N GLY A 86 -0.72 26.55 5.75
CA GLY A 86 -2.06 26.09 5.44
C GLY A 86 -3.05 26.14 6.60
N GLU A 87 -4.27 25.68 6.32
CA GLU A 87 -5.33 25.45 7.32
C GLU A 87 -5.07 24.16 8.14
N ASP A 88 -5.76 24.04 9.29
CA ASP A 88 -5.63 22.83 10.15
C ASP A 88 -5.90 21.52 9.39
N PHE A 89 -4.93 20.62 9.42
CA PHE A 89 -4.98 19.36 8.73
C PHE A 89 -6.12 18.42 9.20
N ARG A 90 -6.54 18.53 10.46
CA ARG A 90 -7.61 17.70 11.03
C ARG A 90 -8.94 18.02 10.38
N LYS A 91 -9.18 19.34 10.15
CA LYS A 91 -10.36 19.79 9.39
C LYS A 91 -10.31 19.24 7.97
N THR A 92 -9.20 19.47 7.26
CA THR A 92 -9.02 18.99 5.87
C THR A 92 -9.21 17.47 5.75
N ALA A 93 -8.57 16.68 6.62
CA ALA A 93 -8.70 15.23 6.61
C ALA A 93 -10.11 14.76 6.98
N GLY A 94 -10.77 15.46 7.90
CA GLY A 94 -12.17 15.22 8.27
C GLY A 94 -13.12 15.45 7.10
N ASP A 95 -12.99 16.56 6.41
CA ASP A 95 -13.80 16.92 5.25
C ASP A 95 -13.64 15.90 4.12
N LEU A 96 -12.41 15.45 3.83
CA LEU A 96 -12.14 14.41 2.84
C LEU A 96 -12.78 13.06 3.20
N ARG A 97 -12.77 12.68 4.48
CA ARG A 97 -13.43 11.45 4.95
C ARG A 97 -14.95 11.55 4.83
N ASN A 98 -15.52 12.68 5.26
CA ASN A 98 -16.96 12.91 5.25
C ASN A 98 -17.50 12.95 3.81
N ALA A 99 -16.76 13.57 2.89
CA ALA A 99 -17.08 13.60 1.47
C ALA A 99 -16.84 12.23 0.79
N ARG A 100 -16.22 11.26 1.48
CA ARG A 100 -15.83 9.95 0.94
C ARG A 100 -15.01 10.08 -0.34
N GLU A 101 -14.06 11.02 -0.32
CA GLU A 101 -13.20 11.26 -1.48
C GLU A 101 -12.51 9.97 -1.93
N LYS A 102 -12.60 9.69 -3.23
CA LYS A 102 -12.08 8.46 -3.82
C LYS A 102 -10.60 8.55 -4.14
N LYS A 103 -10.12 9.75 -4.50
CA LYS A 103 -8.73 10.00 -4.90
C LYS A 103 -8.19 11.26 -4.26
N VAL A 104 -7.08 11.14 -3.57
CA VAL A 104 -6.40 12.25 -2.91
C VAL A 104 -4.92 12.25 -3.29
N MET A 105 -4.40 13.41 -3.69
CA MET A 105 -2.97 13.64 -3.85
C MET A 105 -2.48 14.53 -2.72
N LEU A 106 -1.49 14.06 -1.96
CA LEU A 106 -0.77 14.87 -0.96
C LEU A 106 0.54 15.32 -1.55
N ILE A 107 0.80 16.62 -1.52
CA ILE A 107 2.00 17.24 -2.07
C ILE A 107 2.90 17.67 -0.91
N VAL A 108 4.17 17.25 -0.94
CA VAL A 108 5.20 17.62 0.04
C VAL A 108 6.47 18.10 -0.67
N GLY A 109 7.09 19.15 -0.18
CA GLY A 109 8.33 19.70 -0.73
C GLY A 109 9.58 19.15 -0.04
N ALA A 110 10.70 19.12 -0.76
CA ALA A 110 12.04 18.86 -0.19
C ALA A 110 12.73 20.13 0.37
N GLY A 111 12.03 21.23 0.41
CA GLY A 111 12.49 22.56 0.81
C GLY A 111 11.50 23.60 0.33
N LYS A 112 11.99 24.77 -0.10
CA LYS A 112 11.11 25.78 -0.72
C LYS A 112 10.48 25.20 -1.98
N VAL A 113 9.16 25.19 -2.01
CA VAL A 113 8.38 24.78 -3.20
C VAL A 113 8.16 25.98 -4.11
N PRO A 114 7.92 25.77 -5.42
CA PRO A 114 7.53 26.85 -6.33
C PRO A 114 6.27 27.55 -5.82
N PRO A 115 6.24 28.91 -5.79
CA PRO A 115 5.09 29.65 -5.26
C PRO A 115 3.76 29.33 -5.95
N GLU A 116 3.78 29.00 -7.21
CA GLU A 116 2.59 28.65 -7.97
C GLU A 116 1.83 27.43 -7.47
N ILE A 117 2.49 26.53 -6.67
CA ILE A 117 1.82 25.35 -6.11
C ILE A 117 0.61 25.73 -5.24
N TYR A 118 0.70 26.87 -4.53
CA TYR A 118 -0.36 27.32 -3.64
C TYR A 118 -1.70 27.56 -4.35
N GLY A 119 -1.64 28.02 -5.60
CA GLY A 119 -2.82 28.25 -6.45
C GLY A 119 -3.22 27.07 -7.34
N MET A 120 -2.43 26.00 -7.36
CA MET A 120 -2.67 24.81 -8.21
C MET A 120 -3.31 23.64 -7.48
N VAL A 121 -3.54 23.78 -6.18
CA VAL A 121 -4.12 22.74 -5.31
C VAL A 121 -5.51 23.14 -4.82
N ASP A 122 -6.29 22.18 -4.37
CA ASP A 122 -7.62 22.46 -3.80
C ASP A 122 -7.50 23.01 -2.36
N VAL A 123 -6.52 22.55 -1.58
CA VAL A 123 -6.31 22.99 -0.19
C VAL A 123 -4.83 23.03 0.13
N ASN A 124 -4.41 24.11 0.79
CA ASN A 124 -3.14 24.19 1.51
C ASN A 124 -3.39 23.87 2.98
N SER A 125 -2.79 22.80 3.51
CA SER A 125 -3.07 22.25 4.83
C SER A 125 -1.82 22.17 5.70
N ALA A 126 -1.94 22.50 6.97
CA ALA A 126 -0.84 22.56 7.93
C ALA A 126 -1.01 21.53 9.04
N VAL A 127 0.04 20.74 9.28
CA VAL A 127 0.20 19.97 10.51
C VAL A 127 0.96 20.84 11.53
N GLY A 128 0.27 21.87 12.02
CA GLY A 128 0.86 22.95 12.81
C GLY A 128 1.59 23.98 11.96
N ASN A 129 1.70 25.20 12.52
CA ASN A 129 2.24 26.38 11.85
C ASN A 129 3.65 26.71 12.36
N GLN A 130 4.46 25.69 12.66
CA GLN A 130 5.86 25.78 13.05
C GLN A 130 6.73 24.93 12.11
N PRO A 131 8.01 25.29 11.92
CA PRO A 131 8.92 24.48 11.14
C PRO A 131 9.04 23.05 11.70
N HIS A 132 8.79 22.06 10.88
CA HIS A 132 8.93 20.64 11.23
C HIS A 132 9.22 19.79 9.99
N SER A 133 9.48 18.49 10.18
CA SER A 133 9.78 17.56 9.10
C SER A 133 8.54 17.27 8.24
N GLU A 134 8.76 17.25 6.93
CA GLU A 134 7.76 16.79 5.95
C GLU A 134 7.32 15.34 6.16
N VAL A 135 8.18 14.49 6.73
CA VAL A 135 7.81 13.10 7.10
C VAL A 135 6.78 13.10 8.22
N ALA A 136 6.96 13.99 9.21
CA ALA A 136 6.01 14.14 10.32
C ALA A 136 4.66 14.67 9.80
N ALA A 137 4.68 15.71 8.97
CA ALA A 137 3.47 16.24 8.34
C ALA A 137 2.72 15.16 7.56
N LEU A 138 3.43 14.44 6.69
CA LEU A 138 2.86 13.37 5.87
C LEU A 138 2.27 12.24 6.74
N GLY A 139 3.02 11.78 7.74
CA GLY A 139 2.59 10.69 8.63
C GLY A 139 1.34 11.06 9.43
N LEU A 140 1.31 12.25 10.02
CA LEU A 140 0.15 12.71 10.81
C LEU A 140 -1.08 12.96 9.94
N PHE A 141 -0.91 13.57 8.77
CA PHE A 141 -2.03 13.77 7.84
C PHE A 141 -2.63 12.44 7.38
N LEU A 142 -1.79 11.50 6.96
CA LEU A 142 -2.22 10.17 6.52
C LEU A 142 -2.90 9.38 7.65
N TYR A 143 -2.36 9.47 8.86
CA TYR A 143 -2.95 8.83 10.04
C TYR A 143 -4.35 9.39 10.33
N GLU A 144 -4.51 10.71 10.29
CA GLU A 144 -5.81 11.35 10.47
C GLU A 144 -6.77 10.99 9.31
N LEU A 145 -6.31 11.04 8.06
CA LEU A 145 -7.12 10.71 6.88
C LEU A 145 -7.60 9.24 6.90
N SER A 146 -6.80 8.31 7.44
CA SER A 146 -7.16 6.89 7.57
C SER A 146 -8.11 6.60 8.73
N GLY A 147 -8.57 7.60 9.46
CA GLY A 147 -9.38 7.41 10.67
C GLY A 147 -8.55 6.87 11.85
N ARG A 148 -7.28 7.27 11.92
CA ARG A 148 -6.31 6.91 12.97
C ARG A 148 -5.98 5.42 13.03
N SER A 149 -6.06 4.75 11.89
CA SER A 149 -5.74 3.34 11.76
C SER A 149 -4.60 3.12 10.74
N PRO A 150 -3.47 2.53 11.14
CA PRO A 150 -2.41 2.16 10.20
C PRO A 150 -2.91 1.12 9.18
N ALA A 151 -2.28 1.12 8.00
CA ALA A 151 -2.61 0.15 6.97
C ALA A 151 -2.21 -1.28 7.36
N ALA A 152 -3.09 -2.25 7.10
CA ALA A 152 -2.81 -3.67 7.26
C ALA A 152 -2.75 -4.36 5.90
N PHE A 153 -1.72 -5.16 5.68
CA PHE A 153 -1.47 -5.85 4.42
C PHE A 153 -1.54 -7.37 4.63
N SER A 154 -2.59 -7.99 4.10
CA SER A 154 -2.82 -9.45 4.24
C SER A 154 -1.83 -10.30 3.44
N ASP A 155 -1.29 -9.75 2.36
CA ASP A 155 -0.34 -10.38 1.41
C ASP A 155 1.13 -10.24 1.82
N ALA A 156 1.42 -9.66 2.99
CA ALA A 156 2.79 -9.50 3.49
C ALA A 156 3.49 -10.86 3.68
N LYS A 157 4.71 -11.00 3.13
CA LYS A 157 5.58 -12.18 3.34
C LYS A 157 6.24 -12.16 4.72
N ILE A 158 6.40 -10.99 5.30
CA ILE A 158 6.96 -10.78 6.63
C ILE A 158 5.96 -10.01 7.46
N ARG A 159 5.69 -10.50 8.67
CA ARG A 159 4.82 -9.84 9.65
C ARG A 159 5.53 -9.68 10.97
N ILE A 160 5.26 -8.58 11.64
CA ILE A 160 5.71 -8.34 13.00
C ILE A 160 4.59 -8.75 13.94
N THR A 161 4.92 -9.56 14.95
CA THR A 161 4.03 -9.81 16.07
C THR A 161 4.35 -8.78 17.17
N PRO A 162 3.43 -7.86 17.51
CA PRO A 162 3.66 -6.88 18.56
C PRO A 162 4.02 -7.53 19.88
N SER A 163 4.99 -6.98 20.59
CA SER A 163 5.43 -7.46 21.91
C SER A 163 6.10 -6.33 22.67
N ALA A 164 5.81 -6.23 23.97
CA ALA A 164 6.45 -5.25 24.85
C ALA A 164 7.93 -5.58 25.16
N GLY A 165 8.33 -6.85 25.07
CA GLY A 165 9.64 -7.29 25.57
C GLY A 165 10.58 -7.92 24.53
N ARG A 166 10.13 -8.15 23.28
CA ARG A 166 10.97 -8.83 22.27
C ARG A 166 10.58 -8.52 20.85
N LYS A 167 11.56 -8.65 19.95
CA LYS A 167 11.36 -8.56 18.50
C LYS A 167 10.92 -9.92 17.96
N THR A 168 9.68 -10.02 17.48
CA THR A 168 9.15 -11.25 16.86
C THR A 168 8.74 -10.96 15.42
N VAL A 169 9.40 -11.64 14.48
CA VAL A 169 9.15 -11.53 13.04
C VAL A 169 8.72 -12.89 12.51
N VAL A 170 7.60 -12.93 11.82
CA VAL A 170 7.04 -14.17 11.23
C VAL A 170 7.19 -14.09 9.71
N ASP A 171 7.89 -15.07 9.14
CA ASP A 171 7.92 -15.30 7.69
C ASP A 171 6.69 -16.13 7.29
N THR A 172 5.76 -15.49 6.58
CA THR A 172 4.50 -16.14 6.14
C THR A 172 4.67 -16.86 4.80
N SER A 173 5.76 -16.66 4.06
CA SER A 173 6.02 -17.30 2.77
C SER A 173 6.13 -18.82 2.89
N ARG A 174 6.77 -19.30 3.95
CA ARG A 174 6.93 -20.74 4.24
C ARG A 174 5.63 -21.44 4.63
N LYS A 175 4.71 -20.71 5.28
CA LYS A 175 3.39 -21.28 5.66
C LYS A 175 2.50 -21.43 4.42
N ASN A 176 2.50 -20.47 3.52
CA ASN A 176 1.72 -20.53 2.27
C ASN A 176 2.23 -21.62 1.33
N ALA A 177 3.55 -21.81 1.21
CA ALA A 177 4.12 -22.90 0.41
C ALA A 177 3.71 -24.30 0.95
N LYS A 178 3.71 -24.49 2.27
CA LYS A 178 3.25 -25.76 2.90
C LYS A 178 1.75 -25.98 2.72
N ALA A 179 0.92 -24.94 2.79
CA ALA A 179 -0.53 -25.05 2.58
C ALA A 179 -0.87 -25.34 1.11
N THR A 180 -0.16 -24.73 0.15
CA THR A 180 -0.32 -24.99 -1.29
C THR A 180 0.11 -26.42 -1.66
N ALA A 181 1.24 -26.87 -1.12
CA ALA A 181 1.73 -28.26 -1.32
C ALA A 181 0.76 -29.30 -0.70
N LYS A 182 0.14 -29.00 0.44
CA LYS A 182 -0.86 -29.90 1.05
C LYS A 182 -2.16 -29.95 0.22
N LYS A 183 -2.60 -28.84 -0.34
CA LYS A 183 -3.77 -28.81 -1.27
C LYS A 183 -3.48 -29.53 -2.60
N ALA A 184 -2.28 -29.41 -3.13
CA ALA A 184 -1.86 -30.13 -4.34
C ALA A 184 -1.84 -31.65 -4.10
N LYS A 185 -1.30 -32.12 -2.98
CA LYS A 185 -1.28 -33.55 -2.61
C LYS A 185 -2.69 -34.13 -2.32
N GLN A 186 -3.66 -33.31 -1.92
CA GLN A 186 -5.04 -33.77 -1.76
C GLN A 186 -5.80 -33.90 -3.09
N LYS A 187 -5.45 -33.10 -4.11
CA LYS A 187 -6.05 -33.19 -5.46
C LYS A 187 -5.55 -34.38 -6.29
N THR A 188 -4.40 -34.98 -5.91
CA THR A 188 -3.78 -36.11 -6.65
C THR A 188 -4.03 -37.46 -6.03
N LYS A 189 -4.93 -37.63 -5.04
CA LYS A 189 -5.36 -38.98 -4.62
C LYS A 189 -6.29 -39.55 -5.66
N PRO A 190 -5.94 -40.68 -6.32
CA PRO A 190 -6.80 -41.32 -7.31
C PRO A 190 -8.07 -41.81 -6.61
N ALA A 191 -9.21 -41.60 -7.26
CA ALA A 191 -10.49 -42.16 -6.83
C ALA A 191 -10.37 -43.66 -6.73
N VAL A 192 -10.65 -44.25 -5.59
CA VAL A 192 -10.70 -45.69 -5.38
C VAL A 192 -11.88 -46.22 -6.23
N VAL A 193 -11.56 -46.93 -7.30
CA VAL A 193 -12.55 -47.60 -8.14
C VAL A 193 -13.22 -48.66 -7.31
N ALA A 194 -14.49 -48.45 -6.98
CA ALA A 194 -15.31 -49.43 -6.29
C ALA A 194 -15.47 -50.68 -7.18
N LYS A 195 -14.93 -51.82 -6.71
CA LYS A 195 -15.12 -53.13 -7.37
C LYS A 195 -16.61 -53.47 -7.32
N VAL A 196 -17.26 -53.43 -8.49
CA VAL A 196 -18.61 -53.95 -8.69
C VAL A 196 -18.58 -55.45 -8.51
N LYS A 197 -19.20 -55.97 -7.45
CA LYS A 197 -19.45 -57.39 -7.24
C LYS A 197 -20.54 -57.85 -8.22
N THR A 198 -20.18 -58.55 -9.29
CA THR A 198 -21.12 -59.24 -10.18
C THR A 198 -21.76 -60.39 -9.43
N ARG A 199 -23.08 -60.33 -9.22
CA ARG A 199 -23.90 -61.44 -8.72
C ARG A 199 -24.07 -62.47 -9.83
N ARG A 200 -23.58 -63.71 -9.63
CA ARG A 200 -23.88 -64.85 -10.47
C ARG A 200 -25.38 -65.17 -10.38
N PRO A 201 -26.07 -65.50 -11.50
CA PRO A 201 -27.47 -65.91 -11.49
C PRO A 201 -27.61 -67.40 -11.01
N LYS A 202 -28.56 -67.60 -10.11
CA LYS A 202 -28.92 -68.97 -9.63
C LYS A 202 -29.58 -69.78 -10.77
N ARG A 203 -28.99 -70.93 -11.08
CA ARG A 203 -29.61 -71.98 -11.99
C ARG A 203 -30.87 -72.53 -11.33
N LYS A 204 -32.01 -72.41 -12.01
CA LYS A 204 -33.27 -73.14 -11.71
C LYS A 204 -33.15 -74.56 -12.25
N THR A 205 -33.20 -75.53 -11.37
CA THR A 205 -33.38 -76.96 -11.73
C THR A 205 -34.84 -77.21 -12.06
N LEU A 206 -35.12 -77.61 -13.29
CA LEU A 206 -36.45 -78.21 -13.67
C LEU A 206 -36.50 -79.66 -13.20
N LYS A 207 -37.49 -79.98 -12.37
CA LYS A 207 -37.94 -81.37 -12.15
C LYS A 207 -38.88 -81.75 -13.25
N LYS A 208 -38.59 -82.94 -13.91
CA LYS A 208 -39.49 -83.63 -14.79
C LYS A 208 -40.54 -84.37 -13.98
N LYS A 209 -41.77 -84.34 -14.43
CA LYS A 209 -42.73 -85.44 -14.58
C LYS A 209 -43.29 -85.36 -15.96
#